data_51abb0afbe4925913ff40e6944abee49
#
_entry.id   51abb0afbe4925913ff40e6944abee49
#
_cell.length_a   1.000
_cell.length_b   1.000
_cell.length_c   1.000
_cell.angle_alpha   90.00
_cell.angle_beta   90.00
_cell.angle_gamma   90.00
#
_symmetry.space_group_name_H-M   'P 1'
#
loop_
_entity.id
_entity.type
_entity.pdbx_description
1 polymer ?
#
loop_
_entity_poly.entity_id
_entity_poly.type
_entity_poly.pdbx_seq_one_letter_code
_entity_poly.pdbx_strand_id
1 'polypeptide(L)'
;MRKIIVLILLLVVAGKAFSQPRDYNRDYRKHFFWGIAFAGTYAKMKMELDPVFWQRTDSIQSIRPQGQAGGGFGGSVAYRFGKYWELKTLTMLQLHQRNIQYAWQHTPGPNIKIETISFDIPLTLKYRSDMPNNTRMYVLGGVRWSHDFQSNQGLVIGESKPLVALKANTYYYEVGAGMEFRLDFVDLSLELKMSNGLNNALIRVPNSYYSGSMASIYPRLFSISLMAQN
;
A
#
# COMPACT_ATOMS: atom_id res chain seq x y z
N MET A 1 25.98 8.30 3.85
CA MET A 1 25.97 7.90 5.27
C MET A 1 26.06 9.11 6.22
N ARG A 2 27.02 10.02 6.09
CA ARG A 2 27.13 11.21 6.99
C ARG A 2 25.87 12.10 7.07
N LYS A 3 25.17 12.33 5.94
CA LYS A 3 23.93 13.14 5.88
C LYS A 3 22.73 12.47 6.58
N ILE A 4 22.66 11.15 6.56
CA ILE A 4 21.60 10.38 7.24
C ILE A 4 21.81 10.41 8.76
N ILE A 5 23.04 10.31 9.21
CA ILE A 5 23.39 10.40 10.64
C ILE A 5 23.06 11.78 11.19
N VAL A 6 23.34 12.86 10.42
CA VAL A 6 22.98 14.24 10.81
C VAL A 6 21.45 14.42 10.88
N LEU A 7 20.69 13.83 9.96
CA LEU A 7 19.22 13.88 9.98
C LEU A 7 18.64 13.15 11.20
N ILE A 8 19.18 11.98 11.53
CA ILE A 8 18.80 11.21 12.73
C ILE A 8 19.17 11.98 14.01
N LEU A 9 20.34 12.61 14.05
CA LEU A 9 20.77 13.41 15.18
C LEU A 9 19.89 14.66 15.36
N LEU A 10 19.49 15.34 14.28
CA LEU A 10 18.56 16.46 14.29
C LEU A 10 17.17 16.05 14.81
N LEU A 11 16.68 14.86 14.42
CA LEU A 11 15.43 14.29 14.93
C LEU A 11 15.49 13.98 16.43
N VAL A 12 16.61 13.47 16.93
CA VAL A 12 16.83 13.16 18.36
C VAL A 12 17.00 14.44 19.20
N VAL A 13 17.64 15.47 18.66
CA VAL A 13 17.82 16.76 19.36
C VAL A 13 16.52 17.56 19.39
N ALA A 14 15.72 17.53 18.33
CA ALA A 14 14.39 18.14 18.32
C ALA A 14 13.46 17.50 19.36
N GLY A 15 13.60 16.21 19.65
CA GLY A 15 12.80 15.51 20.66
C GLY A 15 13.05 15.94 22.11
N LYS A 16 14.17 16.58 22.42
CA LYS A 16 14.49 17.03 23.79
C LYS A 16 14.10 18.49 24.09
N ALA A 17 13.72 19.28 23.08
CA ALA A 17 13.47 20.71 23.26
C ALA A 17 12.09 21.06 23.84
N PHE A 18 11.19 20.06 24.02
CA PHE A 18 9.78 20.33 24.31
C PHE A 18 9.22 19.40 25.41
N SER A 19 9.83 19.39 26.56
CA SER A 19 9.34 18.64 27.72
C SER A 19 8.36 19.47 28.53
N GLN A 20 7.09 19.50 28.13
CA GLN A 20 6.00 19.84 29.04
C GLN A 20 5.18 18.60 29.35
N PRO A 21 4.88 18.28 30.62
CA PRO A 21 4.10 17.12 30.98
C PRO A 21 2.70 17.22 30.39
N ARG A 22 2.33 16.30 29.53
CA ARG A 22 1.01 16.21 28.93
C ARG A 22 0.02 15.66 29.95
N ASP A 23 -1.06 16.38 30.15
CA ASP A 23 -2.10 15.98 31.10
C ASP A 23 -2.79 14.68 30.60
N TYR A 24 -2.58 13.57 31.32
CA TYR A 24 -3.09 12.24 31.00
C TYR A 24 -4.62 12.20 30.85
N ASN A 25 -5.33 13.09 31.56
CA ASN A 25 -6.80 13.20 31.49
C ASN A 25 -7.32 13.85 30.19
N ARG A 26 -6.49 14.53 29.44
CA ARG A 26 -6.90 15.24 28.22
C ARG A 26 -7.33 14.31 27.09
N ASP A 27 -6.75 13.12 27.01
CA ASP A 27 -6.95 12.17 25.92
C ASP A 27 -8.29 11.44 25.96
N TYR A 28 -8.92 11.30 27.12
CA TYR A 28 -10.26 10.67 27.23
C TYR A 28 -11.39 11.57 26.71
N ARG A 29 -11.16 12.88 26.57
CA ARG A 29 -12.11 13.85 26.05
C ARG A 29 -11.99 14.12 24.57
N LYS A 30 -10.86 13.74 23.95
CA LYS A 30 -10.60 13.98 22.52
C LYS A 30 -11.02 12.73 21.73
N HIS A 31 -11.98 12.91 20.84
CA HIS A 31 -12.49 11.83 19.98
C HIS A 31 -11.86 11.84 18.58
N PHE A 32 -11.48 13.03 18.09
CA PHE A 32 -10.90 13.19 16.76
C PHE A 32 -9.40 13.43 16.81
N PHE A 33 -8.69 12.71 15.97
CA PHE A 33 -7.25 12.82 15.79
C PHE A 33 -6.94 12.99 14.32
N TRP A 34 -5.96 13.79 14.03
CA TRP A 34 -5.46 13.95 12.67
C TRP A 34 -3.94 13.83 12.66
N GLY A 35 -3.38 13.50 11.52
CA GLY A 35 -1.94 13.31 11.43
C GLY A 35 -1.46 13.23 10.01
N ILE A 36 -0.16 13.13 9.88
CA ILE A 36 0.54 12.91 8.62
C ILE A 36 1.26 11.58 8.67
N ALA A 37 1.43 10.96 7.51
CA ALA A 37 2.11 9.68 7.40
C ALA A 37 2.99 9.60 6.16
N PHE A 38 4.05 8.80 6.31
CA PHE A 38 4.91 8.34 5.22
C PHE A 38 4.89 6.82 5.20
N ALA A 39 4.89 6.23 4.03
CA ALA A 39 4.92 4.80 3.88
C ALA A 39 5.95 4.35 2.86
N GLY A 40 6.69 3.29 3.21
CA GLY A 40 7.38 2.45 2.25
C GLY A 40 6.46 1.30 1.85
N THR A 41 6.44 0.97 0.57
CA THR A 41 5.55 -0.07 0.04
C THR A 41 6.31 -1.07 -0.80
N TYR A 42 5.81 -2.31 -0.83
CA TYR A 42 6.28 -3.35 -1.73
C TYR A 42 5.08 -3.91 -2.49
N ALA A 43 4.99 -3.55 -3.77
CA ALA A 43 3.88 -3.92 -4.62
C ALA A 43 4.18 -5.21 -5.39
N LYS A 44 3.26 -6.18 -5.34
CA LYS A 44 3.31 -7.45 -6.06
C LYS A 44 1.94 -7.71 -6.69
N MET A 45 1.86 -8.68 -7.60
CA MET A 45 0.62 -9.15 -8.20
C MET A 45 0.46 -10.66 -7.97
N LYS A 46 -0.76 -11.10 -7.65
CA LYS A 46 -1.17 -12.49 -7.82
C LYS A 46 -1.79 -12.59 -9.20
N MET A 47 -1.27 -13.47 -10.05
CA MET A 47 -1.77 -13.70 -11.40
C MET A 47 -2.31 -15.11 -11.51
N GLU A 48 -3.41 -15.26 -12.21
CA GLU A 48 -3.96 -16.54 -12.63
C GLU A 48 -3.84 -16.64 -14.14
N LEU A 49 -3.21 -17.70 -14.60
CA LEU A 49 -2.95 -17.92 -16.01
C LEU A 49 -4.17 -18.55 -16.68
N ASP A 50 -4.38 -18.27 -17.97
CA ASP A 50 -5.46 -18.87 -18.75
C ASP A 50 -5.07 -20.26 -19.27
N PRO A 51 -5.71 -21.34 -18.81
CA PRO A 51 -5.37 -22.70 -19.26
C PRO A 51 -5.55 -22.90 -20.76
N VAL A 52 -6.57 -22.27 -21.36
CA VAL A 52 -6.88 -22.41 -22.79
C VAL A 52 -5.81 -21.75 -23.65
N PHE A 53 -5.29 -20.60 -23.21
CA PHE A 53 -4.21 -19.90 -23.90
C PHE A 53 -2.93 -20.76 -23.94
N TRP A 54 -2.59 -21.37 -22.81
CA TRP A 54 -1.40 -22.22 -22.69
C TRP A 54 -1.44 -23.50 -23.53
N GLN A 55 -2.63 -24.01 -23.83
CA GLN A 55 -2.80 -25.16 -24.74
C GLN A 55 -2.60 -24.80 -26.21
N ARG A 56 -2.75 -23.51 -26.57
CA ARG A 56 -2.68 -23.01 -27.95
C ARG A 56 -1.36 -22.35 -28.31
N THR A 57 -0.49 -22.06 -27.34
CA THR A 57 0.70 -21.23 -27.56
C THR A 57 1.95 -21.92 -27.02
N ASP A 58 2.79 -22.38 -27.94
CA ASP A 58 4.10 -22.94 -27.62
C ASP A 58 5.18 -21.88 -27.39
N SER A 59 4.87 -20.60 -27.63
CA SER A 59 5.87 -19.53 -27.66
C SER A 59 6.24 -18.97 -26.28
N ILE A 60 5.32 -18.94 -25.30
CA ILE A 60 5.55 -18.38 -23.95
C ILE A 60 5.80 -19.51 -22.97
N GLN A 61 6.99 -19.55 -22.38
CA GLN A 61 7.38 -20.55 -21.42
C GLN A 61 6.96 -20.24 -19.98
N SER A 62 7.06 -18.97 -19.56
CA SER A 62 6.64 -18.55 -18.23
C SER A 62 6.31 -17.05 -18.14
N ILE A 63 5.42 -16.72 -17.21
CA ILE A 63 5.07 -15.34 -16.84
C ILE A 63 5.29 -15.20 -15.34
N ARG A 64 6.17 -14.27 -14.94
CA ARG A 64 6.53 -14.07 -13.54
C ARG A 64 6.27 -12.65 -13.09
N PRO A 65 5.39 -12.45 -12.08
CA PRO A 65 5.22 -11.13 -11.46
C PRO A 65 6.42 -10.83 -10.58
N GLN A 66 7.04 -9.68 -10.79
CA GLN A 66 8.12 -9.18 -9.94
C GLN A 66 7.59 -8.03 -9.08
N GLY A 67 7.77 -8.16 -7.77
CA GLY A 67 7.46 -7.08 -6.83
C GLY A 67 8.51 -5.98 -6.89
N GLN A 68 8.05 -4.75 -6.70
CA GLN A 68 8.90 -3.56 -6.66
C GLN A 68 8.60 -2.73 -5.41
N ALA A 69 9.66 -2.07 -4.91
CA ALA A 69 9.52 -1.11 -3.84
C ALA A 69 8.91 0.19 -4.36
N GLY A 70 8.18 0.85 -3.50
CA GLY A 70 7.58 2.15 -3.75
C GLY A 70 7.46 2.93 -2.45
N GLY A 71 6.74 4.03 -2.49
CA GLY A 71 6.50 4.85 -1.32
C GLY A 71 5.30 5.76 -1.49
N GLY A 72 4.90 6.37 -0.40
CA GLY A 72 3.78 7.30 -0.40
C GLY A 72 3.78 8.18 0.83
N PHE A 73 2.96 9.20 0.76
CA PHE A 73 2.71 10.12 1.86
C PHE A 73 1.24 10.49 1.88
N GLY A 74 0.77 10.91 3.06
CA GLY A 74 -0.65 11.26 3.19
C GLY A 74 -1.03 11.81 4.53
N GLY A 75 -2.35 11.97 4.70
CA GLY A 75 -2.97 12.45 5.93
C GLY A 75 -3.90 11.41 6.54
N SER A 76 -3.98 11.40 7.85
CA SER A 76 -4.87 10.54 8.60
C SER A 76 -5.90 11.33 9.39
N VAL A 77 -7.10 10.78 9.46
CA VAL A 77 -8.14 11.21 10.40
C VAL A 77 -8.63 9.98 11.13
N ALA A 78 -8.73 10.07 12.44
CA ALA A 78 -9.20 8.97 13.28
C ALA A 78 -10.26 9.45 14.26
N TYR A 79 -11.26 8.61 14.47
CA TYR A 79 -12.29 8.81 15.47
C TYR A 79 -12.24 7.68 16.50
N ARG A 80 -12.01 8.03 17.77
CA ARG A 80 -11.94 7.09 18.90
C ARG A 80 -13.30 6.97 19.57
N PHE A 81 -13.78 5.73 19.69
CA PHE A 81 -15.00 5.41 20.41
C PHE A 81 -14.72 4.34 21.45
N GLY A 82 -14.93 4.73 22.71
CA GLY A 82 -14.52 3.91 23.83
C GLY A 82 -13.00 3.85 24.05
N LYS A 83 -12.58 2.89 24.87
CA LYS A 83 -11.18 2.75 25.30
C LYS A 83 -10.29 2.12 24.24
N TYR A 84 -10.82 1.16 23.49
CA TYR A 84 -10.02 0.25 22.66
C TYR A 84 -10.22 0.43 21.16
N TRP A 85 -11.33 1.04 20.74
CA TRP A 85 -11.72 1.10 19.35
C TRP A 85 -11.42 2.47 18.70
N GLU A 86 -10.93 2.42 17.49
CA GLU A 86 -10.65 3.61 16.68
C GLU A 86 -10.99 3.31 15.22
N LEU A 87 -11.84 4.15 14.63
CA LEU A 87 -12.08 4.16 13.19
C LEU A 87 -11.12 5.15 12.56
N LYS A 88 -10.33 4.70 11.56
CA LYS A 88 -9.28 5.49 10.95
C LYS A 88 -9.37 5.45 9.43
N THR A 89 -9.17 6.60 8.80
CA THR A 89 -8.79 6.71 7.39
C THR A 89 -7.38 7.29 7.30
N LEU A 90 -6.56 6.72 6.41
CA LEU A 90 -5.22 7.21 6.09
C LEU A 90 -5.13 7.40 4.58
N THR A 91 -5.61 8.55 4.13
CA THR A 91 -5.61 8.89 2.70
C THR A 91 -4.19 9.19 2.23
N MET A 92 -3.75 8.49 1.18
CA MET A 92 -2.36 8.55 0.72
C MET A 92 -2.26 8.68 -0.79
N LEU A 93 -1.27 9.44 -1.23
CA LEU A 93 -0.71 9.35 -2.58
C LEU A 93 0.44 8.35 -2.55
N GLN A 94 0.35 7.31 -3.36
CA GLN A 94 1.36 6.25 -3.45
C GLN A 94 1.95 6.18 -4.85
N LEU A 95 3.27 6.01 -4.90
CA LEU A 95 4.03 5.77 -6.12
C LEU A 95 4.64 4.39 -6.00
N HIS A 96 4.27 3.49 -6.88
CA HIS A 96 4.86 2.17 -6.93
C HIS A 96 4.89 1.63 -8.36
N GLN A 97 5.82 0.73 -8.60
CA GLN A 97 6.00 0.05 -9.87
C GLN A 97 5.75 -1.44 -9.69
N ARG A 98 5.28 -2.08 -10.72
CA ARG A 98 5.11 -3.53 -10.81
C ARG A 98 5.69 -4.01 -12.12
N ASN A 99 6.38 -5.13 -12.11
CA ASN A 99 6.97 -5.67 -13.32
C ASN A 99 6.37 -7.05 -13.61
N ILE A 100 6.14 -7.31 -14.90
CA ILE A 100 5.75 -8.63 -15.40
C ILE A 100 6.83 -9.08 -16.36
N GLN A 101 7.54 -10.12 -16.01
CA GLN A 101 8.58 -10.70 -16.85
C GLN A 101 8.00 -11.89 -17.63
N TYR A 102 8.12 -11.81 -18.95
CA TYR A 102 7.78 -12.90 -19.86
C TYR A 102 9.06 -13.65 -20.22
N ALA A 103 8.99 -14.96 -20.31
CA ALA A 103 10.04 -15.79 -20.88
C ALA A 103 9.50 -16.55 -22.09
N TRP A 104 10.17 -16.41 -23.23
CA TRP A 104 9.89 -17.14 -24.47
C TRP A 104 10.77 -18.38 -24.55
N GLN A 105 10.38 -19.33 -25.39
CA GLN A 105 11.07 -20.64 -25.45
C GLN A 105 12.54 -20.55 -25.89
N HIS A 106 12.87 -19.56 -26.75
CA HIS A 106 14.23 -19.44 -27.32
C HIS A 106 14.90 -18.07 -27.09
N THR A 107 14.17 -17.11 -26.53
CA THR A 107 14.69 -15.75 -26.29
C THR A 107 14.14 -15.17 -25.00
N PRO A 108 14.89 -14.27 -24.33
CA PRO A 108 14.32 -13.50 -23.22
C PRO A 108 13.11 -12.70 -23.70
N GLY A 109 11.98 -12.86 -23.01
CA GLY A 109 10.77 -12.08 -23.31
C GLY A 109 10.85 -10.65 -22.74
N PRO A 110 9.91 -9.79 -23.11
CA PRO A 110 9.87 -8.42 -22.64
C PRO A 110 9.56 -8.35 -21.14
N ASN A 111 10.14 -7.34 -20.49
CA ASN A 111 9.79 -6.96 -19.13
C ASN A 111 8.81 -5.78 -19.20
N ILE A 112 7.54 -6.03 -18.86
CA ILE A 112 6.49 -5.01 -18.87
C ILE A 112 6.48 -4.31 -17.53
N LYS A 113 6.82 -3.02 -17.53
CA LYS A 113 6.77 -2.15 -16.37
C LYS A 113 5.40 -1.49 -16.29
N ILE A 114 4.77 -1.57 -15.14
CA ILE A 114 3.50 -0.92 -14.84
C ILE A 114 3.75 0.06 -13.71
N GLU A 115 3.88 1.32 -14.06
CA GLU A 115 3.99 2.41 -13.12
C GLU A 115 2.59 2.80 -12.64
N THR A 116 2.47 3.11 -11.36
CA THR A 116 1.20 3.43 -10.74
C THR A 116 1.40 4.62 -9.82
N ILE A 117 0.62 5.67 -10.06
CA ILE A 117 0.41 6.77 -9.12
C ILE A 117 -1.02 6.63 -8.64
N SER A 118 -1.21 6.17 -7.41
CA SER A 118 -2.55 5.93 -6.87
C SER A 118 -2.91 6.88 -5.73
N PHE A 119 -4.20 7.19 -5.68
CA PHE A 119 -4.83 7.86 -4.56
C PHE A 119 -5.66 6.83 -3.80
N ASP A 120 -5.29 6.61 -2.56
CA ASP A 120 -5.83 5.55 -1.72
C ASP A 120 -6.65 6.13 -0.58
N ILE A 121 -7.87 5.62 -0.40
CA ILE A 121 -8.75 5.96 0.71
C ILE A 121 -9.12 4.68 1.45
N PRO A 122 -8.38 4.32 2.51
CA PRO A 122 -8.74 3.21 3.38
C PRO A 122 -9.76 3.63 4.43
N LEU A 123 -10.59 2.70 4.85
CA LEU A 123 -11.41 2.79 6.05
C LEU A 123 -11.08 1.58 6.93
N THR A 124 -10.39 1.81 8.04
CA THR A 124 -9.87 0.76 8.91
C THR A 124 -10.41 0.89 10.32
N LEU A 125 -10.79 -0.24 10.89
CA LEU A 125 -11.13 -0.38 12.29
C LEU A 125 -9.88 -0.88 13.02
N LYS A 126 -9.46 -0.14 14.04
CA LYS A 126 -8.26 -0.39 14.84
C LYS A 126 -8.69 -0.79 16.25
N TYR A 127 -8.17 -1.92 16.73
CA TYR A 127 -8.33 -2.38 18.10
C TYR A 127 -7.01 -2.22 18.85
N ARG A 128 -7.03 -1.46 19.93
CA ARG A 128 -5.84 -1.02 20.67
C ARG A 128 -5.74 -1.71 22.02
N SER A 129 -4.52 -2.04 22.44
CA SER A 129 -4.23 -2.48 23.80
C SER A 129 -4.31 -1.33 24.81
N ASP A 130 -4.20 -1.64 26.08
CA ASP A 130 -3.85 -0.66 27.10
C ASP A 130 -2.47 -0.05 26.80
N MET A 131 -2.15 1.07 27.43
CA MET A 131 -0.93 1.83 27.19
C MET A 131 -0.02 1.87 28.42
N PRO A 132 0.69 0.77 28.72
CA PRO A 132 1.72 0.81 29.73
C PRO A 132 2.93 1.58 29.20
N ASN A 133 3.51 2.44 30.03
CA ASN A 133 4.76 3.16 29.72
C ASN A 133 4.76 3.91 28.39
N ASN A 134 3.68 4.64 28.08
CA ASN A 134 3.53 5.44 26.84
C ASN A 134 3.61 4.66 25.52
N THR A 135 3.51 3.34 25.57
CA THR A 135 3.53 2.49 24.37
C THR A 135 2.30 1.60 24.34
N ARG A 136 1.67 1.45 23.21
CA ARG A 136 0.59 0.47 22.99
C ARG A 136 0.76 -0.25 21.68
N MET A 137 0.24 -1.46 21.62
CA MET A 137 0.10 -2.23 20.40
C MET A 137 -1.34 -2.16 19.89
N TYR A 138 -1.53 -2.39 18.61
CA TYR A 138 -2.83 -2.50 18.01
C TYR A 138 -2.83 -3.42 16.80
N VAL A 139 -4.01 -3.92 16.50
CA VAL A 139 -4.31 -4.60 15.24
C VAL A 139 -5.37 -3.81 14.51
N LEU A 140 -5.37 -3.93 13.19
CA LEU A 140 -6.35 -3.24 12.36
C LEU A 140 -6.81 -4.12 11.21
N GLY A 141 -8.03 -3.86 10.77
CA GLY A 141 -8.62 -4.47 9.59
C GLY A 141 -9.57 -3.50 8.92
N GLY A 142 -9.71 -3.62 7.61
CA GLY A 142 -10.58 -2.71 6.88
C GLY A 142 -10.60 -2.94 5.39
N VAL A 143 -11.14 -1.95 4.70
CA VAL A 143 -11.24 -1.91 3.25
C VAL A 143 -10.56 -0.65 2.72
N ARG A 144 -10.05 -0.71 1.50
CA ARG A 144 -9.44 0.43 0.82
C ARG A 144 -9.95 0.51 -0.61
N TRP A 145 -10.32 1.70 -1.01
CA TRP A 145 -10.48 2.08 -2.40
C TRP A 145 -9.21 2.75 -2.90
N SER A 146 -8.77 2.39 -4.09
CA SER A 146 -7.57 2.91 -4.74
C SER A 146 -7.90 3.32 -6.16
N HIS A 147 -7.55 4.54 -6.52
CA HIS A 147 -7.66 5.08 -7.88
C HIS A 147 -6.29 5.31 -8.48
N ASP A 148 -6.00 4.64 -9.60
CA ASP A 148 -4.74 4.77 -10.33
C ASP A 148 -4.88 5.84 -11.43
N PHE A 149 -4.12 6.93 -11.30
CA PHE A 149 -4.10 8.03 -12.27
C PHE A 149 -3.33 7.69 -13.55
N GLN A 150 -2.45 6.68 -13.52
CA GLN A 150 -1.67 6.23 -14.68
C GLN A 150 -2.26 4.98 -15.33
N SER A 151 -3.51 4.64 -14.99
CA SER A 151 -4.20 3.51 -15.58
C SER A 151 -4.28 3.65 -17.11
N ASN A 152 -3.90 2.58 -17.80
CA ASN A 152 -4.06 2.46 -19.25
C ASN A 152 -5.50 2.04 -19.66
N GLN A 153 -6.47 2.25 -18.79
CA GLN A 153 -7.88 1.96 -19.06
C GLN A 153 -8.37 2.89 -20.19
N GLY A 154 -8.85 2.30 -21.28
CA GLY A 154 -9.33 3.07 -22.45
C GLY A 154 -8.32 3.26 -23.57
N LEU A 155 -7.07 2.86 -23.41
CA LEU A 155 -6.14 2.80 -24.52
C LEU A 155 -6.47 1.62 -25.45
N VAL A 156 -6.41 1.85 -26.76
CA VAL A 156 -6.53 0.78 -27.75
C VAL A 156 -5.26 -0.06 -27.71
N ILE A 157 -5.37 -1.25 -27.14
CA ILE A 157 -4.27 -2.21 -27.06
C ILE A 157 -4.25 -3.01 -28.36
N GLY A 158 -3.24 -2.77 -29.20
CA GLY A 158 -2.99 -3.61 -30.39
C GLY A 158 -2.50 -5.00 -29.96
N GLU A 159 -2.79 -6.03 -30.77
CA GLU A 159 -2.44 -7.43 -30.49
C GLU A 159 -0.94 -7.64 -30.24
N SER A 160 -0.09 -6.89 -30.92
CA SER A 160 1.37 -7.00 -30.88
C SER A 160 2.07 -6.07 -29.87
N LYS A 161 1.33 -5.17 -29.21
CA LYS A 161 1.97 -4.26 -28.24
C LYS A 161 2.19 -4.95 -26.90
N PRO A 162 3.39 -4.90 -26.32
CA PRO A 162 3.68 -5.47 -25.00
C PRO A 162 3.09 -4.60 -23.89
N LEU A 163 1.78 -4.53 -23.82
CA LEU A 163 1.05 -3.71 -22.86
C LEU A 163 0.03 -4.56 -22.12
N VAL A 164 0.04 -4.46 -20.80
CA VAL A 164 -0.98 -5.02 -19.91
C VAL A 164 -1.71 -3.85 -19.25
N ALA A 165 -2.97 -3.65 -19.60
CA ALA A 165 -3.78 -2.60 -19.02
C ALA A 165 -4.46 -3.09 -17.76
N LEU A 166 -4.47 -2.22 -16.75
CA LEU A 166 -5.16 -2.43 -15.48
C LEU A 166 -6.30 -1.42 -15.35
N LYS A 167 -7.35 -1.82 -14.61
CA LYS A 167 -8.46 -0.94 -14.25
C LYS A 167 -7.97 0.19 -13.34
N ALA A 168 -8.52 1.39 -13.53
CA ALA A 168 -8.20 2.54 -12.72
C ALA A 168 -8.64 2.38 -11.25
N ASN A 169 -9.78 1.71 -11.01
CA ASN A 169 -10.32 1.53 -9.66
C ASN A 169 -10.09 0.11 -9.16
N THR A 170 -9.48 0.00 -7.99
CA THR A 170 -9.24 -1.27 -7.32
C THR A 170 -9.68 -1.19 -5.87
N TYR A 171 -10.36 -2.24 -5.39
CA TYR A 171 -10.77 -2.41 -4.01
C TYR A 171 -9.88 -3.44 -3.33
N TYR A 172 -9.52 -3.18 -2.08
CA TYR A 172 -8.69 -4.06 -1.27
C TYR A 172 -9.33 -4.34 0.07
N TYR A 173 -9.04 -5.49 0.64
CA TYR A 173 -9.11 -5.66 2.08
C TYR A 173 -7.72 -5.47 2.67
N GLU A 174 -7.67 -4.94 3.88
CA GLU A 174 -6.45 -4.66 4.60
C GLU A 174 -6.47 -5.30 5.97
N VAL A 175 -5.33 -5.85 6.35
CA VAL A 175 -5.07 -6.30 7.71
C VAL A 175 -3.68 -5.83 8.11
N GLY A 176 -3.53 -5.52 9.40
CA GLY A 176 -2.24 -5.03 9.87
C GLY A 176 -2.13 -5.00 11.38
N ALA A 177 -0.95 -4.67 11.82
CA ALA A 177 -0.63 -4.45 13.22
C ALA A 177 0.36 -3.29 13.34
N GLY A 178 0.40 -2.67 14.50
CA GLY A 178 1.31 -1.56 14.75
C GLY A 178 1.54 -1.30 16.20
N MET A 179 2.45 -0.36 16.41
CA MET A 179 2.80 0.16 17.72
C MET A 179 2.63 1.69 17.71
N GLU A 180 2.14 2.22 18.79
CA GLU A 180 1.94 3.65 19.00
C GLU A 180 2.75 4.07 20.22
N PHE A 181 3.57 5.09 20.03
CA PHE A 181 4.42 5.69 21.04
C PHE A 181 3.90 7.08 21.35
N ARG A 182 3.52 7.31 22.57
CA ARG A 182 3.10 8.62 23.03
C ARG A 182 4.31 9.44 23.39
N LEU A 183 4.51 10.52 22.66
CA LEU A 183 5.48 11.56 22.97
C LEU A 183 4.74 12.79 23.53
N ASP A 184 5.49 13.74 24.08
CA ASP A 184 4.90 14.91 24.75
C ASP A 184 3.98 15.75 23.85
N PHE A 185 4.27 15.80 22.56
CA PHE A 185 3.53 16.63 21.58
C PHE A 185 2.78 15.85 20.51
N VAL A 186 3.16 14.61 20.26
CA VAL A 186 2.65 13.83 19.13
C VAL A 186 2.63 12.34 19.48
N ASP A 187 1.60 11.66 19.03
CA ASP A 187 1.55 10.21 19.04
C ASP A 187 2.21 9.69 17.76
N LEU A 188 3.34 8.99 17.89
CA LEU A 188 4.06 8.38 16.78
C LEU A 188 3.60 6.94 16.61
N SER A 189 3.19 6.54 15.41
CA SER A 189 2.76 5.17 15.13
C SER A 189 3.61 4.54 14.04
N LEU A 190 4.07 3.32 14.29
CA LEU A 190 4.66 2.44 13.29
C LEU A 190 3.66 1.35 12.95
N GLU A 191 3.32 1.20 11.67
CA GLU A 191 2.27 0.30 11.22
C GLU A 191 2.74 -0.57 10.05
N LEU A 192 2.51 -1.88 10.16
CA LEU A 192 2.71 -2.86 9.10
C LEU A 192 1.36 -3.30 8.59
N LYS A 193 1.14 -3.21 7.28
CA LYS A 193 -0.10 -3.62 6.62
C LYS A 193 0.15 -4.52 5.42
N MET A 194 -0.79 -5.42 5.24
CA MET A 194 -0.96 -6.22 4.03
C MET A 194 -2.31 -5.90 3.41
N SER A 195 -2.30 -5.55 2.13
CA SER A 195 -3.51 -5.26 1.34
C SER A 195 -3.59 -6.21 0.17
N ASN A 196 -4.75 -6.83 -0.02
CA ASN A 196 -5.00 -7.72 -1.16
C ASN A 196 -6.20 -7.23 -1.95
N GLY A 197 -6.06 -7.16 -3.28
CA GLY A 197 -7.13 -6.78 -4.20
C GLY A 197 -8.30 -7.75 -4.16
N LEU A 198 -9.50 -7.20 -4.08
CA LEU A 198 -10.76 -7.95 -4.10
C LEU A 198 -11.29 -8.14 -5.51
N ASN A 199 -11.03 -7.21 -6.40
CA ASN A 199 -11.49 -7.27 -7.78
C ASN A 199 -10.35 -7.62 -8.75
N ASN A 200 -10.72 -8.28 -9.85
CA ASN A 200 -9.79 -8.49 -10.96
C ASN A 200 -9.46 -7.13 -11.60
N ALA A 201 -8.20 -6.74 -11.50
CA ALA A 201 -7.69 -5.49 -12.05
C ALA A 201 -7.32 -5.58 -13.54
N LEU A 202 -7.24 -6.79 -14.13
CA LEU A 202 -6.85 -6.98 -15.52
C LEU A 202 -7.93 -6.49 -16.47
N ILE A 203 -7.53 -5.73 -17.49
CA ILE A 203 -8.31 -5.48 -18.69
C ILE A 203 -7.82 -6.46 -19.76
N ARG A 204 -8.59 -7.52 -19.97
CA ARG A 204 -8.21 -8.61 -20.88
C ARG A 204 -8.55 -8.27 -22.31
N VAL A 205 -7.57 -8.42 -23.20
CA VAL A 205 -7.76 -8.45 -24.65
C VAL A 205 -7.53 -9.90 -25.12
N PRO A 206 -8.57 -10.65 -25.51
CA PRO A 206 -8.48 -12.10 -25.75
C PRO A 206 -7.44 -12.51 -26.79
N ASN A 207 -7.24 -11.69 -27.83
CA ASN A 207 -6.31 -11.97 -28.92
C ASN A 207 -4.88 -11.43 -28.67
N SER A 208 -4.64 -10.76 -27.56
CA SER A 208 -3.30 -10.27 -27.20
C SER A 208 -2.46 -11.39 -26.58
N TYR A 209 -1.24 -11.57 -27.10
CA TYR A 209 -0.27 -12.52 -26.51
C TYR A 209 0.08 -12.20 -25.06
N TYR A 210 0.01 -10.93 -24.65
CA TYR A 210 0.40 -10.47 -23.32
C TYR A 210 -0.76 -10.51 -22.31
N SER A 211 -1.84 -9.83 -22.59
CA SER A 211 -3.00 -9.78 -21.67
C SER A 211 -3.92 -10.99 -21.82
N GLY A 212 -3.97 -11.64 -22.99
CA GLY A 212 -4.76 -12.84 -23.25
C GLY A 212 -4.25 -14.10 -22.54
N SER A 213 -2.93 -14.15 -22.21
CA SER A 213 -2.33 -15.25 -21.48
C SER A 213 -2.72 -15.32 -20.00
N MET A 214 -3.34 -14.28 -19.47
CA MET A 214 -3.76 -14.16 -18.08
C MET A 214 -5.28 -14.14 -17.96
N ALA A 215 -5.81 -14.90 -17.00
CA ALA A 215 -7.24 -14.90 -16.68
C ALA A 215 -7.59 -13.77 -15.69
N SER A 216 -6.74 -13.56 -14.68
CA SER A 216 -6.97 -12.55 -13.65
C SER A 216 -5.69 -12.02 -13.04
N ILE A 217 -5.73 -10.77 -12.56
CA ILE A 217 -4.67 -10.13 -11.80
C ILE A 217 -5.27 -9.50 -10.55
N TYR A 218 -4.75 -9.91 -9.39
CA TYR A 218 -5.10 -9.34 -8.09
C TYR A 218 -3.87 -8.65 -7.49
N PRO A 219 -3.90 -7.31 -7.36
CA PRO A 219 -2.78 -6.59 -6.77
C PRO A 219 -2.63 -6.92 -5.28
N ARG A 220 -1.39 -7.03 -4.83
CA ARG A 220 -1.01 -7.17 -3.41
C ARG A 220 -0.03 -6.09 -3.03
N LEU A 221 -0.20 -5.54 -1.84
CA LEU A 221 0.67 -4.50 -1.32
C LEU A 221 1.04 -4.82 0.13
N PHE A 222 2.33 -4.77 0.42
CA PHE A 222 2.85 -4.74 1.78
C PHE A 222 3.33 -3.32 2.04
N SER A 223 2.99 -2.77 3.18
CA SER A 223 3.41 -1.41 3.55
C SER A 223 3.89 -1.34 4.98
N ILE A 224 4.91 -0.53 5.17
CA ILE A 224 5.37 -0.05 6.47
C ILE A 224 5.15 1.44 6.49
N SER A 225 4.41 1.95 7.47
CA SER A 225 4.12 3.37 7.58
C SER A 225 4.51 3.92 8.93
N LEU A 226 5.07 5.12 8.89
CA LEU A 226 5.34 5.96 10.05
C LEU A 226 4.36 7.11 10.03
N MET A 227 3.63 7.29 11.13
CA MET A 227 2.56 8.27 11.25
C MET A 227 2.74 9.08 12.52
N ALA A 228 2.59 10.39 12.38
CA ALA A 228 2.57 11.34 13.48
C ALA A 228 1.16 11.91 13.63
N GLN A 229 0.56 11.75 14.79
CA GLN A 229 -0.82 12.20 15.09
C GLN A 229 -0.82 13.13 16.30
N ASN A 230 -1.75 14.10 16.27
CA ASN A 230 -1.95 15.06 17.37
C ASN A 230 -2.99 14.58 18.36
#